data_649d6045202a5c0c00dea730f06546be
#
_entry.id   649d6045202a5c0c00dea730f06546be
#
_cell.length_a   1.000
_cell.length_b   1.000
_cell.length_c   1.000
_cell.angle_alpha   90.00
_cell.angle_beta   90.00
_cell.angle_gamma   90.00
#
_symmetry.space_group_name_H-M   'P 1'
#
loop_
_entity.id
_entity.type
_entity.pdbx_description
1 polymer ?
#
loop_
_entity_poly.entity_id
_entity_poly.type
_entity_poly.pdbx_seq_one_letter_code
_entity_poly.pdbx_strand_id
1 'polypeptide(L)'
;MRLTVPGNLLLLGEYAVTEEGGLGLALAVDRRVAAELEASSSLVVEGRWGERTVHWNRESGEASPLITAIVETWREQLYSQESTKAREAGEPAGRIIVDSSAFFEGGRKSGFGSSAAVTVALTCALLHLSGFSGSRLLHCAARLALLAHRRAQGGRGSGYDVYASLYGGFGCLVGGAEPSWQAVELPWLPPLYIFRGPASVSTPNSLHSYERWKGSNPREWRSFFEESNQGVRRFLQADSWPQARRAFTASKELGLRLGELIGVSARIEAHDSLVPGLHKALGAGNELGIYLAEDPPDEPALEPVVVAPEGVRWQS
;
A
#
# COMPACT_ATOMS: atom_id res chain seq x y z
N MET A 1 10.89 23.08 -0.13
CA MET A 1 9.50 22.64 -0.19
C MET A 1 9.42 21.19 0.28
N ARG A 2 8.40 20.83 1.04
CA ARG A 2 8.28 19.49 1.63
C ARG A 2 6.90 18.89 1.34
N LEU A 3 6.83 17.59 1.16
CA LEU A 3 5.58 16.85 1.15
C LEU A 3 5.66 15.62 2.06
N THR A 4 4.52 15.16 2.54
CA THR A 4 4.43 13.92 3.34
C THR A 4 3.35 13.01 2.79
N VAL A 5 3.59 11.69 2.88
CA VAL A 5 2.72 10.64 2.34
C VAL A 5 2.51 9.56 3.41
N PRO A 6 1.26 9.18 3.73
CA PRO A 6 0.98 8.19 4.75
C PRO A 6 1.31 6.78 4.28
N GLY A 7 1.51 5.89 5.24
CA GLY A 7 1.48 4.45 5.04
C GLY A 7 0.08 3.94 4.75
N ASN A 8 -0.04 2.63 4.63
CA ASN A 8 -1.29 1.98 4.23
C ASN A 8 -1.41 0.57 4.80
N LEU A 9 -2.65 0.10 4.90
CA LEU A 9 -2.99 -1.27 5.25
C LEU A 9 -4.16 -1.74 4.38
N LEU A 10 -4.17 -3.03 4.01
CA LEU A 10 -5.31 -3.69 3.40
C LEU A 10 -6.14 -4.37 4.50
N LEU A 11 -7.36 -3.90 4.73
CA LEU A 11 -8.23 -4.42 5.77
C LEU A 11 -8.97 -5.69 5.33
N LEU A 12 -9.49 -5.70 4.11
CA LEU A 12 -10.25 -6.83 3.52
C LEU A 12 -9.91 -6.98 2.03
N GLY A 13 -10.09 -8.20 1.51
CA GLY A 13 -9.96 -8.48 0.09
C GLY A 13 -8.57 -8.98 -0.32
N GLU A 14 -7.80 -9.51 0.63
CA GLU A 14 -6.46 -10.07 0.37
C GLU A 14 -6.49 -11.07 -0.79
N TYR A 15 -5.49 -11.03 -1.64
CA TYR A 15 -5.35 -11.79 -2.88
C TYR A 15 -6.43 -11.47 -3.94
N ALA A 16 -7.73 -11.52 -3.60
CA ALA A 16 -8.80 -11.24 -4.55
C ALA A 16 -8.66 -9.87 -5.21
N VAL A 17 -8.20 -8.86 -4.46
CA VAL A 17 -7.97 -7.50 -4.96
C VAL A 17 -6.91 -7.40 -6.07
N THR A 18 -6.10 -8.46 -6.28
CA THR A 18 -5.12 -8.49 -7.39
C THR A 18 -5.75 -8.88 -8.72
N GLU A 19 -6.98 -9.41 -8.69
CA GLU A 19 -7.71 -9.89 -9.86
C GLU A 19 -8.54 -8.79 -10.50
N GLU A 20 -8.90 -8.98 -11.76
CA GLU A 20 -9.85 -8.08 -12.45
C GLU A 20 -11.22 -8.12 -11.76
N GLY A 21 -11.71 -6.95 -11.34
CA GLY A 21 -12.95 -6.83 -10.58
C GLY A 21 -12.88 -7.30 -9.12
N GLY A 22 -11.69 -7.66 -8.62
CA GLY A 22 -11.47 -7.99 -7.22
C GLY A 22 -11.61 -6.78 -6.30
N LEU A 23 -12.31 -6.90 -5.18
CA LEU A 23 -12.51 -5.81 -4.24
C LEU A 23 -11.52 -5.86 -3.10
N GLY A 24 -11.00 -4.69 -2.70
CA GLY A 24 -10.18 -4.52 -1.52
C GLY A 24 -10.61 -3.28 -0.73
N LEU A 25 -10.74 -3.42 0.59
CA LEU A 25 -10.91 -2.28 1.50
C LEU A 25 -9.57 -1.96 2.12
N ALA A 26 -9.05 -0.77 1.86
CA ALA A 26 -7.78 -0.32 2.38
C ALA A 26 -7.92 0.99 3.15
N LEU A 27 -6.91 1.32 3.96
CA LEU A 27 -6.83 2.56 4.70
C LEU A 27 -5.43 3.14 4.68
N ALA A 28 -5.34 4.46 4.79
CA ALA A 28 -4.10 5.18 5.04
C ALA A 28 -3.82 5.26 6.55
N VAL A 29 -2.55 5.10 6.92
CA VAL A 29 -2.10 5.14 8.33
C VAL A 29 -1.20 6.34 8.53
N ASP A 30 -1.40 7.10 9.62
CA ASP A 30 -0.65 8.35 9.88
C ASP A 30 0.78 8.10 10.40
N ARG A 31 1.48 7.22 9.68
CA ARG A 31 2.92 7.03 9.71
C ARG A 31 3.43 7.43 8.34
N ARG A 32 4.24 8.49 8.25
CA ARG A 32 4.47 9.19 6.99
C ARG A 32 5.90 9.12 6.49
N VAL A 33 6.05 8.94 5.17
CA VAL A 33 7.27 9.27 4.42
C VAL A 33 7.31 10.78 4.23
N ALA A 34 8.47 11.38 4.40
CA ALA A 34 8.72 12.77 4.02
C ALA A 34 9.54 12.84 2.72
N ALA A 35 9.23 13.79 1.85
CA ALA A 35 10.09 14.14 0.73
C ALA A 35 10.36 15.65 0.74
N GLU A 36 11.63 16.01 0.67
CA GLU A 36 12.11 17.38 0.64
C GLU A 36 12.70 17.69 -0.72
N LEU A 37 12.34 18.87 -1.26
CA LEU A 37 12.81 19.35 -2.56
C LEU A 37 13.72 20.55 -2.35
N GLU A 38 14.96 20.43 -2.83
CA GLU A 38 16.00 21.45 -2.76
C GLU A 38 16.46 21.84 -4.17
N ALA A 39 17.04 23.04 -4.30
CA ALA A 39 17.66 23.45 -5.54
C ALA A 39 18.93 22.61 -5.81
N SER A 40 19.12 22.23 -7.07
CA SER A 40 20.33 21.53 -7.54
C SER A 40 20.51 21.82 -9.02
N SER A 41 21.73 21.70 -9.55
CA SER A 41 22.05 21.86 -10.97
C SER A 41 21.67 20.65 -11.83
N SER A 42 21.40 19.51 -11.21
CA SER A 42 20.97 18.26 -11.87
C SER A 42 19.96 17.54 -11.00
N LEU A 43 19.25 16.56 -11.57
CA LEU A 43 18.36 15.70 -10.79
C LEU A 43 19.15 14.72 -9.94
N VAL A 44 18.95 14.79 -8.62
CA VAL A 44 19.53 13.87 -7.63
C VAL A 44 18.42 13.39 -6.71
N VAL A 45 18.38 12.08 -6.43
CA VAL A 45 17.46 11.50 -5.45
C VAL A 45 18.26 10.82 -4.35
N GLU A 46 17.94 11.19 -3.11
CA GLU A 46 18.50 10.59 -1.90
C GLU A 46 17.38 9.87 -1.14
N GLY A 47 17.56 8.57 -0.89
CA GLY A 47 16.64 7.76 -0.08
C GLY A 47 17.24 7.47 1.28
N ARG A 48 16.46 7.72 2.36
CA ARG A 48 16.83 7.46 3.75
C ARG A 48 15.86 6.48 4.39
N TRP A 49 16.40 5.46 5.09
CA TRP A 49 15.61 4.53 5.91
C TRP A 49 16.47 3.92 7.02
N GLY A 50 16.05 4.12 8.25
CA GLY A 50 16.87 3.79 9.42
C GLY A 50 18.22 4.50 9.34
N GLU A 51 19.31 3.75 9.44
CA GLU A 51 20.68 4.26 9.31
C GLU A 51 21.23 4.23 7.88
N ARG A 52 20.42 3.78 6.92
CA ARG A 52 20.86 3.62 5.52
C ARG A 52 20.49 4.83 4.69
N THR A 53 21.44 5.22 3.84
CA THR A 53 21.23 6.24 2.79
C THR A 53 21.69 5.67 1.46
N VAL A 54 20.92 5.92 0.42
CA VAL A 54 21.27 5.61 -0.97
C VAL A 54 21.14 6.85 -1.82
N HIS A 55 21.97 6.96 -2.84
CA HIS A 55 21.96 8.07 -3.77
C HIS A 55 21.68 7.54 -5.16
N TRP A 56 20.81 8.23 -5.86
CA TRP A 56 20.57 8.02 -7.28
C TRP A 56 20.91 9.33 -8.02
N ASN A 57 21.71 9.22 -9.05
CA ASN A 57 21.91 10.28 -10.03
C ASN A 57 22.05 9.65 -11.43
N ARG A 58 22.09 10.49 -12.45
CA ARG A 58 22.13 10.03 -13.84
C ARG A 58 23.38 9.20 -14.19
N GLU A 59 24.48 9.43 -13.48
CA GLU A 59 25.80 8.86 -13.80
C GLU A 59 26.10 7.60 -13.00
N SER A 60 25.71 7.54 -11.72
CA SER A 60 26.13 6.48 -10.80
C SER A 60 25.28 5.21 -10.81
N GLY A 61 24.02 5.29 -11.26
CA GLY A 61 23.14 4.12 -11.36
C GLY A 61 22.91 3.30 -10.08
N GLU A 62 23.61 3.60 -9.00
CA GLU A 62 23.54 2.88 -7.71
C GLU A 62 22.40 3.42 -6.84
N ALA A 63 21.18 3.06 -7.18
CA ALA A 63 20.05 3.34 -6.32
C ALA A 63 19.37 2.03 -5.91
N SER A 64 18.48 2.12 -4.93
CA SER A 64 17.60 1.00 -4.65
C SER A 64 16.75 0.69 -5.90
N PRO A 65 16.44 -0.59 -6.18
CA PRO A 65 15.62 -0.97 -7.33
C PRO A 65 14.29 -0.20 -7.39
N LEU A 66 13.73 0.17 -6.22
CA LEU A 66 12.50 0.95 -6.13
C LEU A 66 12.70 2.38 -6.68
N ILE A 67 13.74 3.10 -6.25
CA ILE A 67 14.03 4.47 -6.73
C ILE A 67 14.28 4.44 -8.23
N THR A 68 15.08 3.50 -8.71
CA THR A 68 15.35 3.32 -10.15
C THR A 68 14.06 3.10 -10.93
N ALA A 69 13.19 2.18 -10.50
CA ALA A 69 11.92 1.92 -11.16
C ALA A 69 11.02 3.16 -11.24
N ILE A 70 10.99 3.99 -10.18
CA ILE A 70 10.19 5.22 -10.15
C ILE A 70 10.72 6.24 -11.14
N VAL A 71 12.03 6.52 -11.10
CA VAL A 71 12.64 7.54 -11.98
C VAL A 71 12.57 7.12 -13.43
N GLU A 72 12.83 5.85 -13.75
CA GLU A 72 12.73 5.34 -15.12
C GLU A 72 11.29 5.40 -15.64
N THR A 73 10.29 4.98 -14.84
CA THR A 73 8.88 5.08 -15.23
C THR A 73 8.47 6.53 -15.48
N TRP A 74 8.85 7.45 -14.60
CA TRP A 74 8.60 8.88 -14.78
C TRP A 74 9.24 9.41 -16.07
N ARG A 75 10.51 9.06 -16.38
CA ARG A 75 11.20 9.44 -17.62
C ARG A 75 10.48 8.90 -18.85
N GLU A 76 10.21 7.62 -18.87
CA GLU A 76 9.53 6.95 -19.99
C GLU A 76 8.18 7.58 -20.30
N GLN A 77 7.40 7.93 -19.27
CA GLN A 77 6.05 8.46 -19.45
C GLN A 77 6.01 9.94 -19.81
N LEU A 78 6.98 10.75 -19.38
CA LEU A 78 6.96 12.20 -19.60
C LEU A 78 7.96 12.65 -20.69
N TYR A 79 9.09 11.96 -20.84
CA TYR A 79 10.19 12.38 -21.69
C TYR A 79 10.53 11.38 -22.82
N SER A 80 9.69 10.38 -23.06
CA SER A 80 9.80 9.50 -24.22
C SER A 80 9.61 10.28 -25.52
N GLN A 81 10.09 9.71 -26.64
CA GLN A 81 10.20 10.39 -27.94
C GLN A 81 8.87 10.95 -28.51
N GLU A 82 7.73 10.55 -27.98
CA GLU A 82 6.41 10.95 -28.43
C GLU A 82 5.88 12.27 -27.81
N SER A 83 6.51 12.77 -26.74
CA SER A 83 6.08 14.01 -26.05
C SER A 83 6.92 15.22 -26.47
N THR A 84 6.51 15.94 -27.50
CA THR A 84 7.21 17.11 -28.05
C THR A 84 7.44 18.26 -27.04
N LYS A 85 6.48 18.54 -26.17
CA LYS A 85 6.58 19.66 -25.20
C LYS A 85 7.53 19.43 -24.03
N ALA A 86 7.67 18.20 -23.55
CA ALA A 86 8.56 17.86 -22.46
C ALA A 86 10.03 17.76 -22.91
N ARG A 87 10.25 17.52 -24.20
CA ARG A 87 11.57 17.45 -24.83
C ARG A 87 12.26 18.81 -24.95
N GLU A 88 11.50 19.87 -25.19
CA GLU A 88 12.01 21.23 -25.32
C GLU A 88 12.45 21.83 -23.97
N ALA A 89 11.78 21.43 -22.87
CA ALA A 89 12.07 21.91 -21.52
C ALA A 89 13.24 21.17 -20.83
N GLY A 90 13.62 19.98 -21.32
CA GLY A 90 14.62 19.11 -20.66
C GLY A 90 14.11 18.46 -19.36
N GLU A 91 14.88 17.54 -18.80
CA GLU A 91 14.60 16.98 -17.46
C GLU A 91 14.81 18.08 -16.41
N PRO A 92 13.92 18.21 -15.40
CA PRO A 92 14.06 19.20 -14.36
C PRO A 92 15.30 18.91 -13.51
N ALA A 93 15.94 19.97 -13.05
CA ALA A 93 17.01 19.94 -12.05
C ALA A 93 16.42 20.07 -10.66
N GLY A 94 17.00 19.39 -9.69
CA GLY A 94 16.55 19.44 -8.28
C GLY A 94 17.11 18.27 -7.49
N ARG A 95 17.19 18.44 -6.17
CA ARG A 95 17.50 17.35 -5.23
C ARG A 95 16.25 16.97 -4.49
N ILE A 96 15.93 15.69 -4.47
CA ILE A 96 14.79 15.13 -3.74
C ILE A 96 15.35 14.20 -2.66
N ILE A 97 15.06 14.51 -1.40
CA ILE A 97 15.44 13.67 -0.26
C ILE A 97 14.16 12.98 0.23
N VAL A 98 14.11 11.64 0.14
CA VAL A 98 12.96 10.84 0.57
C VAL A 98 13.34 10.09 1.84
N ASP A 99 12.69 10.42 2.94
CA ASP A 99 12.93 9.81 4.24
C ASP A 99 11.74 8.92 4.66
N SER A 100 12.00 7.63 4.78
CA SER A 100 11.06 6.62 5.25
C SER A 100 11.42 6.03 6.61
N SER A 101 12.31 6.68 7.38
CA SER A 101 12.81 6.18 8.66
C SER A 101 11.68 5.93 9.68
N ALA A 102 10.60 6.69 9.62
CA ALA A 102 9.40 6.48 10.46
C ALA A 102 8.76 5.08 10.29
N PHE A 103 9.09 4.35 9.23
CA PHE A 103 8.60 2.98 8.97
C PHE A 103 9.54 1.88 9.48
N PHE A 104 10.55 2.25 10.24
CA PHE A 104 11.53 1.30 10.78
C PHE A 104 11.61 1.43 12.30
N GLU A 105 11.57 0.31 12.98
CA GLU A 105 11.71 0.20 14.43
C GLU A 105 12.72 -0.89 14.73
N GLY A 106 13.78 -0.56 15.48
CA GLY A 106 14.86 -1.50 15.78
C GLY A 106 15.50 -2.13 14.54
N GLY A 107 15.59 -1.38 13.43
CA GLY A 107 16.13 -1.85 12.15
C GLY A 107 15.20 -2.75 11.32
N ARG A 108 13.96 -2.99 11.78
CA ARG A 108 12.94 -3.80 11.07
C ARG A 108 11.85 -2.91 10.48
N LYS A 109 11.31 -3.30 9.33
CA LYS A 109 10.13 -2.64 8.76
C LYS A 109 8.92 -2.85 9.65
N SER A 110 8.11 -1.82 9.80
CA SER A 110 6.87 -1.86 10.59
C SER A 110 5.66 -2.50 9.89
N GLY A 111 5.76 -2.82 8.58
CA GLY A 111 4.68 -3.45 7.82
C GLY A 111 3.60 -2.49 7.28
N PHE A 112 3.76 -1.18 7.47
CA PHE A 112 2.77 -0.16 7.05
C PHE A 112 2.91 0.33 5.60
N GLY A 113 3.39 -0.49 4.67
CA GLY A 113 3.40 -0.14 3.25
C GLY A 113 4.39 0.96 2.85
N SER A 114 5.58 1.02 3.49
CA SER A 114 6.59 2.06 3.20
C SER A 114 6.99 2.15 1.73
N SER A 115 7.02 1.04 0.98
CA SER A 115 7.41 1.06 -0.44
C SER A 115 6.43 1.85 -1.30
N ALA A 116 5.13 1.67 -1.10
CA ALA A 116 4.11 2.44 -1.80
C ALA A 116 4.14 3.93 -1.40
N ALA A 117 4.30 4.22 -0.10
CA ALA A 117 4.41 5.59 0.38
C ALA A 117 5.64 6.31 -0.20
N VAL A 118 6.81 5.65 -0.29
CA VAL A 118 8.02 6.16 -0.99
C VAL A 118 7.74 6.37 -2.48
N THR A 119 7.06 5.40 -3.12
CA THR A 119 6.72 5.51 -4.54
C THR A 119 5.86 6.72 -4.81
N VAL A 120 4.81 6.93 -4.03
CA VAL A 120 3.91 8.09 -4.15
C VAL A 120 4.66 9.39 -3.88
N ALA A 121 5.47 9.44 -2.80
CA ALA A 121 6.21 10.65 -2.41
C ALA A 121 7.19 11.08 -3.52
N LEU A 122 8.01 10.16 -4.00
CA LEU A 122 8.99 10.44 -5.06
C LEU A 122 8.30 10.79 -6.39
N THR A 123 7.22 10.07 -6.76
CA THR A 123 6.46 10.38 -7.98
C THR A 123 5.85 11.77 -7.92
N CYS A 124 5.24 12.16 -6.79
CA CYS A 124 4.69 13.50 -6.61
C CYS A 124 5.77 14.60 -6.67
N ALA A 125 6.94 14.35 -6.05
CA ALA A 125 8.07 15.28 -6.10
C ALA A 125 8.60 15.47 -7.53
N LEU A 126 8.79 14.38 -8.29
CA LEU A 126 9.22 14.42 -9.69
C LEU A 126 8.21 15.14 -10.59
N LEU A 127 6.91 14.85 -10.42
CA LEU A 127 5.84 15.56 -11.14
C LEU A 127 5.82 17.04 -10.82
N HIS A 128 6.01 17.41 -9.54
CA HIS A 128 6.07 18.81 -9.14
C HIS A 128 7.25 19.54 -9.79
N LEU A 129 8.44 18.95 -9.78
CA LEU A 129 9.61 19.49 -10.50
C LEU A 129 9.35 19.62 -12.01
N SER A 130 8.51 18.76 -12.58
CA SER A 130 8.08 18.80 -13.98
C SER A 130 6.96 19.82 -14.26
N GLY A 131 6.59 20.67 -13.27
CA GLY A 131 5.58 21.71 -13.41
C GLY A 131 4.12 21.25 -13.22
N PHE A 132 3.89 20.05 -12.69
CA PHE A 132 2.54 19.60 -12.35
C PHE A 132 2.14 20.12 -10.96
N SER A 133 0.86 20.43 -10.76
CA SER A 133 0.30 20.90 -9.49
C SER A 133 -1.18 20.53 -9.36
N GLY A 134 -1.72 20.66 -8.13
CA GLY A 134 -3.15 20.49 -7.83
C GLY A 134 -3.70 19.11 -8.26
N SER A 135 -4.94 19.10 -8.73
CA SER A 135 -5.64 17.87 -9.15
C SER A 135 -4.96 17.14 -10.31
N ARG A 136 -4.31 17.91 -11.23
CA ARG A 136 -3.56 17.33 -12.34
C ARG A 136 -2.35 16.52 -11.85
N LEU A 137 -1.66 17.00 -10.82
CA LEU A 137 -0.55 16.27 -10.20
C LEU A 137 -1.06 14.95 -9.62
N LEU A 138 -2.14 14.99 -8.83
CA LEU A 138 -2.68 13.78 -8.18
C LEU A 138 -3.15 12.74 -9.21
N HIS A 139 -3.82 13.17 -10.28
CA HIS A 139 -4.26 12.27 -11.34
C HIS A 139 -3.08 11.59 -12.04
N CYS A 140 -2.05 12.35 -12.42
CA CYS A 140 -0.84 11.78 -13.02
C CYS A 140 -0.08 10.90 -12.04
N ALA A 141 -0.01 11.29 -10.75
CA ALA A 141 0.65 10.53 -9.71
C ALA A 141 0.02 9.15 -9.49
N ALA A 142 -1.32 9.05 -9.50
CA ALA A 142 -2.01 7.77 -9.37
C ALA A 142 -1.54 6.76 -10.41
N ARG A 143 -1.50 7.17 -11.68
CA ARG A 143 -1.07 6.31 -12.78
C ARG A 143 0.41 5.99 -12.74
N LEU A 144 1.27 7.01 -12.56
CA LEU A 144 2.72 6.82 -12.59
C LEU A 144 3.23 6.02 -11.40
N ALA A 145 2.72 6.32 -10.18
CA ALA A 145 3.09 5.57 -8.99
C ALA A 145 2.66 4.09 -9.09
N LEU A 146 1.47 3.81 -9.62
CA LEU A 146 1.03 2.44 -9.87
C LEU A 146 1.96 1.69 -10.83
N LEU A 147 2.30 2.29 -11.97
CA LEU A 147 3.20 1.69 -12.95
C LEU A 147 4.59 1.45 -12.35
N ALA A 148 5.15 2.44 -11.67
CA ALA A 148 6.46 2.35 -11.03
C ALA A 148 6.49 1.29 -9.92
N HIS A 149 5.46 1.25 -9.08
CA HIS A 149 5.36 0.28 -7.99
C HIS A 149 5.22 -1.16 -8.52
N ARG A 150 4.37 -1.37 -9.53
CA ARG A 150 4.25 -2.65 -10.23
C ARG A 150 5.57 -3.07 -10.87
N ARG A 151 6.27 -2.16 -11.55
CA ARG A 151 7.61 -2.42 -12.14
C ARG A 151 8.60 -2.89 -11.08
N ALA A 152 8.66 -2.22 -9.93
CA ALA A 152 9.53 -2.61 -8.82
C ALA A 152 9.17 -3.97 -8.22
N GLN A 153 7.93 -4.43 -8.37
CA GLN A 153 7.41 -5.71 -7.88
C GLN A 153 7.36 -6.81 -8.97
N GLY A 154 8.04 -6.64 -10.08
CA GLY A 154 8.06 -7.62 -11.17
C GLY A 154 6.78 -7.65 -12.01
N GLY A 155 6.12 -6.50 -12.18
CA GLY A 155 4.93 -6.31 -13.01
C GLY A 155 3.60 -6.67 -12.32
N ARG A 156 3.61 -6.91 -11.01
CA ARG A 156 2.45 -7.38 -10.24
C ARG A 156 2.04 -6.38 -9.15
N GLY A 157 0.84 -6.56 -8.62
CA GLY A 157 0.29 -5.79 -7.51
C GLY A 157 -1.04 -5.13 -7.85
N SER A 158 -1.96 -5.10 -6.89
CA SER A 158 -3.29 -4.50 -7.07
C SER A 158 -3.23 -2.97 -7.13
N GLY A 159 -2.29 -2.35 -6.41
CA GLY A 159 -2.16 -0.90 -6.27
C GLY A 159 -2.96 -0.30 -5.11
N TYR A 160 -3.65 -1.09 -4.28
CA TYR A 160 -4.40 -0.56 -3.13
C TYR A 160 -3.52 0.31 -2.24
N ASP A 161 -2.28 -0.10 -2.06
CA ASP A 161 -1.25 0.56 -1.26
C ASP A 161 -0.86 1.94 -1.82
N VAL A 162 -0.71 2.02 -3.14
CA VAL A 162 -0.47 3.29 -3.85
C VAL A 162 -1.65 4.24 -3.68
N TYR A 163 -2.88 3.74 -3.93
CA TYR A 163 -4.08 4.58 -3.86
C TYR A 163 -4.39 5.02 -2.42
N ALA A 164 -4.28 4.14 -1.43
CA ALA A 164 -4.46 4.50 -0.03
C ALA A 164 -3.46 5.57 0.42
N SER A 165 -2.17 5.42 0.09
CA SER A 165 -1.13 6.41 0.39
C SER A 165 -1.35 7.75 -0.35
N LEU A 166 -1.87 7.70 -1.58
CA LEU A 166 -2.09 8.90 -2.39
C LEU A 166 -3.29 9.72 -1.90
N TYR A 167 -4.41 9.06 -1.60
CA TYR A 167 -5.69 9.73 -1.32
C TYR A 167 -5.99 9.88 0.17
N GLY A 168 -5.50 8.98 1.03
CA GLY A 168 -5.81 8.98 2.46
C GLY A 168 -7.17 8.32 2.78
N GLY A 169 -7.54 8.36 4.06
CA GLY A 169 -8.79 7.81 4.58
C GLY A 169 -8.94 6.32 4.39
N PHE A 170 -10.18 5.88 4.31
CA PHE A 170 -10.56 4.55 3.85
C PHE A 170 -10.97 4.59 2.39
N GLY A 171 -10.73 3.51 1.66
CA GLY A 171 -11.24 3.38 0.30
C GLY A 171 -11.38 1.95 -0.16
N CYS A 172 -12.35 1.77 -1.04
CA CYS A 172 -12.57 0.53 -1.77
C CYS A 172 -11.83 0.60 -3.10
N LEU A 173 -10.92 -0.34 -3.31
CA LEU A 173 -10.28 -0.57 -4.60
C LEU A 173 -11.03 -1.64 -5.37
N VAL A 174 -11.29 -1.40 -6.64
CA VAL A 174 -11.61 -2.43 -7.62
C VAL A 174 -10.32 -2.75 -8.36
N GLY A 175 -9.80 -3.95 -8.19
CA GLY A 175 -8.54 -4.40 -8.77
C GLY A 175 -8.63 -4.68 -10.26
N GLY A 176 -7.47 -4.92 -10.87
CA GLY A 176 -7.33 -5.22 -12.28
C GLY A 176 -6.19 -4.47 -12.95
N ALA A 177 -6.17 -4.49 -14.28
CA ALA A 177 -5.16 -3.77 -15.08
C ALA A 177 -5.23 -2.26 -14.84
N GLU A 178 -6.43 -1.70 -14.83
CA GLU A 178 -6.74 -0.30 -14.55
C GLU A 178 -7.61 -0.21 -13.28
N PRO A 179 -7.00 -0.26 -12.09
CA PRO A 179 -7.75 -0.27 -10.85
C PRO A 179 -8.41 1.08 -10.60
N SER A 180 -9.57 1.05 -9.95
CA SER A 180 -10.28 2.26 -9.54
C SER A 180 -10.40 2.33 -8.01
N TRP A 181 -10.37 3.55 -7.47
CA TRP A 181 -10.45 3.85 -6.05
C TRP A 181 -11.67 4.69 -5.74
N GLN A 182 -12.42 4.29 -4.74
CA GLN A 182 -13.54 5.03 -4.20
C GLN A 182 -13.33 5.25 -2.71
N ALA A 183 -13.26 6.51 -2.27
CA ALA A 183 -13.24 6.84 -0.86
C ALA A 183 -14.54 6.36 -0.18
N VAL A 184 -14.41 5.84 1.04
CA VAL A 184 -15.54 5.36 1.85
C VAL A 184 -15.45 5.91 3.27
N GLU A 185 -16.59 6.10 3.90
CA GLU A 185 -16.71 6.50 5.30
C GLU A 185 -17.26 5.33 6.10
N LEU A 186 -16.65 5.06 7.24
CA LEU A 186 -17.01 3.94 8.14
C LEU A 186 -17.20 4.49 9.57
N PRO A 187 -18.23 5.33 9.81
CA PRO A 187 -18.39 6.04 11.09
C PRO A 187 -18.68 5.10 12.28
N TRP A 188 -19.12 3.89 11.98
CA TRP A 188 -19.42 2.84 12.97
C TRP A 188 -18.22 1.93 13.27
N LEU A 189 -17.08 2.13 12.58
CA LEU A 189 -15.92 1.28 12.77
C LEU A 189 -15.28 1.57 14.13
N PRO A 190 -15.06 0.54 14.97
CA PRO A 190 -14.38 0.73 16.25
C PRO A 190 -12.89 1.06 16.03
N PRO A 191 -12.20 1.53 17.08
CA PRO A 191 -10.75 1.71 17.05
C PRO A 191 -10.02 0.49 16.50
N LEU A 192 -8.95 0.77 15.75
CA LEU A 192 -8.10 -0.23 15.11
C LEU A 192 -6.80 -0.35 15.88
N TYR A 193 -6.36 -1.57 16.09
CA TYR A 193 -5.08 -1.88 16.69
C TYR A 193 -4.34 -2.88 15.82
N ILE A 194 -3.05 -2.75 15.71
CA ILE A 194 -2.21 -3.75 15.05
C ILE A 194 -1.43 -4.53 16.09
N PHE A 195 -1.01 -5.71 15.71
CA PHE A 195 -0.07 -6.55 16.41
C PHE A 195 0.85 -7.26 15.42
N ARG A 196 2.06 -7.56 15.87
CA ARG A 196 3.06 -8.18 15.01
C ARG A 196 2.89 -9.70 15.01
N GLY A 197 2.98 -10.27 13.82
CA GLY A 197 3.04 -11.70 13.63
C GLY A 197 4.45 -12.28 13.83
N PRO A 198 4.58 -13.61 13.76
CA PRO A 198 5.81 -14.32 14.11
C PRO A 198 6.94 -14.12 13.11
N ALA A 199 6.65 -13.81 11.85
CA ALA A 199 7.65 -13.72 10.79
C ALA A 199 7.26 -12.74 9.69
N SER A 200 8.27 -12.16 9.03
CA SER A 200 8.05 -11.38 7.81
C SER A 200 7.68 -12.29 6.64
N VAL A 201 6.72 -11.86 5.85
CA VAL A 201 6.18 -12.62 4.72
C VAL A 201 6.58 -11.95 3.41
N SER A 202 7.13 -12.75 2.48
CA SER A 202 7.47 -12.27 1.15
C SER A 202 6.22 -12.19 0.27
N THR A 203 5.68 -11.01 0.05
CA THR A 203 4.52 -10.79 -0.84
C THR A 203 4.70 -11.41 -2.23
N PRO A 204 5.85 -11.29 -2.94
CA PRO A 204 6.03 -11.95 -4.22
C PRO A 204 5.90 -13.49 -4.16
N ASN A 205 6.45 -14.12 -3.12
CA ASN A 205 6.37 -15.57 -2.96
C ASN A 205 4.93 -16.01 -2.67
N SER A 206 4.22 -15.27 -1.82
CA SER A 206 2.81 -15.54 -1.49
C SER A 206 1.91 -15.41 -2.72
N LEU A 207 2.11 -14.36 -3.52
CA LEU A 207 1.39 -14.19 -4.80
C LEU A 207 1.72 -15.30 -5.78
N HIS A 208 2.97 -15.76 -5.85
CA HIS A 208 3.34 -16.89 -6.70
C HIS A 208 2.63 -18.19 -6.27
N SER A 209 2.52 -18.46 -4.97
CA SER A 209 1.79 -19.60 -4.44
C SER A 209 0.29 -19.51 -4.76
N TYR A 210 -0.30 -18.33 -4.61
CA TYR A 210 -1.69 -18.06 -4.98
C TYR A 210 -1.95 -18.30 -6.47
N GLU A 211 -1.13 -17.76 -7.37
CA GLU A 211 -1.26 -17.96 -8.81
C GLU A 211 -1.15 -19.42 -9.23
N ARG A 212 -0.25 -20.17 -8.61
CA ARG A 212 -0.11 -21.62 -8.86
C ARG A 212 -1.37 -22.37 -8.43
N TRP A 213 -1.87 -22.09 -7.24
CA TRP A 213 -3.11 -22.68 -6.73
C TRP A 213 -4.30 -22.36 -7.63
N LYS A 214 -4.48 -21.10 -7.99
CA LYS A 214 -5.51 -20.60 -8.90
C LYS A 214 -5.50 -21.35 -10.24
N GLY A 215 -4.33 -21.50 -10.85
CA GLY A 215 -4.18 -22.22 -12.11
C GLY A 215 -4.54 -23.70 -12.03
N SER A 216 -4.30 -24.33 -10.88
CA SER A 216 -4.60 -25.75 -10.66
C SER A 216 -6.04 -26.00 -10.17
N ASN A 217 -6.71 -25.01 -9.59
CA ASN A 217 -8.02 -25.15 -8.92
C ASN A 217 -9.02 -24.07 -9.35
N PRO A 218 -9.37 -23.96 -10.65
CA PRO A 218 -10.15 -22.82 -11.17
C PRO A 218 -11.58 -22.71 -10.61
N ARG A 219 -12.16 -23.81 -10.13
CA ARG A 219 -13.50 -23.80 -9.52
C ARG A 219 -13.45 -23.26 -8.09
N GLU A 220 -12.53 -23.76 -7.28
CA GLU A 220 -12.28 -23.32 -5.91
C GLU A 220 -11.82 -21.86 -5.87
N TRP A 221 -10.98 -21.47 -6.82
CA TRP A 221 -10.58 -20.07 -6.99
C TRP A 221 -11.79 -19.17 -7.26
N ARG A 222 -12.70 -19.56 -8.14
CA ARG A 222 -13.90 -18.75 -8.42
C ARG A 222 -14.78 -18.59 -7.18
N SER A 223 -14.99 -19.66 -6.41
CA SER A 223 -15.72 -19.59 -5.15
C SER A 223 -15.05 -18.65 -4.15
N PHE A 224 -13.72 -18.77 -3.97
CA PHE A 224 -12.93 -17.87 -3.14
C PHE A 224 -13.09 -16.40 -3.56
N PHE A 225 -12.95 -16.13 -4.87
CA PHE A 225 -13.05 -14.77 -5.42
C PHE A 225 -14.44 -14.16 -5.18
N GLU A 226 -15.51 -14.91 -5.40
CA GLU A 226 -16.87 -14.48 -5.15
C GLU A 226 -17.14 -14.26 -3.65
N GLU A 227 -16.69 -15.18 -2.79
CA GLU A 227 -16.82 -15.06 -1.33
C GLU A 227 -16.06 -13.84 -0.80
N SER A 228 -14.84 -13.60 -1.29
CA SER A 228 -14.03 -12.43 -0.91
C SER A 228 -14.73 -11.12 -1.28
N ASN A 229 -15.15 -10.99 -2.55
CA ASN A 229 -15.87 -9.81 -3.03
C ASN A 229 -17.17 -9.58 -2.26
N GLN A 230 -17.90 -10.65 -1.95
CA GLN A 230 -19.13 -10.56 -1.16
C GLN A 230 -18.83 -10.12 0.29
N GLY A 231 -17.73 -10.59 0.89
CA GLY A 231 -17.27 -10.17 2.21
C GLY A 231 -17.02 -8.65 2.27
N VAL A 232 -16.27 -8.13 1.29
CA VAL A 232 -16.00 -6.68 1.19
C VAL A 232 -17.30 -5.89 1.00
N ARG A 233 -18.20 -6.31 0.08
CA ARG A 233 -19.48 -5.63 -0.14
C ARG A 233 -20.35 -5.61 1.12
N ARG A 234 -20.49 -6.75 1.82
CA ARG A 234 -21.29 -6.82 3.06
C ARG A 234 -20.71 -5.94 4.17
N PHE A 235 -19.39 -5.85 4.26
CA PHE A 235 -18.73 -4.96 5.20
C PHE A 235 -19.01 -3.49 4.89
N LEU A 236 -18.90 -3.08 3.64
CA LEU A 236 -19.18 -1.71 3.18
C LEU A 236 -20.66 -1.32 3.27
N GLN A 237 -21.57 -2.28 3.12
CA GLN A 237 -23.02 -2.06 3.21
C GLN A 237 -23.55 -2.10 4.65
N ALA A 238 -22.69 -2.40 5.63
CA ALA A 238 -23.09 -2.40 7.02
C ALA A 238 -23.36 -0.95 7.49
N ASP A 239 -24.38 -0.81 8.31
CA ASP A 239 -24.77 0.44 8.98
C ASP A 239 -24.34 0.48 10.45
N SER A 240 -23.78 -0.60 10.94
CA SER A 240 -23.37 -0.76 12.34
C SER A 240 -22.24 -1.79 12.48
N TRP A 241 -21.44 -1.64 13.56
CA TRP A 241 -20.36 -2.59 13.85
C TRP A 241 -20.85 -4.04 14.02
N PRO A 242 -21.96 -4.35 14.70
CA PRO A 242 -22.46 -5.73 14.79
C PRO A 242 -22.74 -6.39 13.44
N GLN A 243 -23.17 -5.64 12.42
CA GLN A 243 -23.34 -6.17 11.07
C GLN A 243 -22.00 -6.38 10.38
N ALA A 244 -21.11 -5.37 10.40
CA ALA A 244 -19.80 -5.42 9.79
C ALA A 244 -18.92 -6.52 10.41
N ARG A 245 -19.04 -6.75 11.72
CA ARG A 245 -18.31 -7.80 12.44
C ARG A 245 -18.53 -9.19 11.83
N ARG A 246 -19.75 -9.50 11.38
CA ARG A 246 -20.04 -10.79 10.73
C ARG A 246 -19.28 -10.94 9.42
N ALA A 247 -19.22 -9.89 8.60
CA ALA A 247 -18.47 -9.89 7.36
C ALA A 247 -16.95 -9.95 7.62
N PHE A 248 -16.47 -9.26 8.65
CA PHE A 248 -15.06 -9.31 9.07
C PHE A 248 -14.65 -10.71 9.52
N THR A 249 -15.48 -11.37 10.35
CA THR A 249 -15.22 -12.74 10.81
C THR A 249 -15.20 -13.73 9.63
N ALA A 250 -16.18 -13.63 8.72
CA ALA A 250 -16.22 -14.48 7.52
C ALA A 250 -14.98 -14.27 6.62
N SER A 251 -14.51 -13.03 6.51
CA SER A 251 -13.28 -12.73 5.75
C SER A 251 -12.02 -13.28 6.44
N LYS A 252 -11.98 -13.28 7.79
CA LYS A 252 -10.91 -13.97 8.54
C LYS A 252 -10.88 -15.46 8.21
N GLU A 253 -12.03 -16.13 8.30
CA GLU A 253 -12.16 -17.56 8.03
C GLU A 253 -11.79 -17.92 6.59
N LEU A 254 -12.19 -17.07 5.63
CA LEU A 254 -11.82 -17.20 4.22
C LEU A 254 -10.29 -17.10 4.03
N GLY A 255 -9.66 -16.12 4.68
CA GLY A 255 -8.21 -15.95 4.65
C GLY A 255 -7.45 -17.13 5.25
N LEU A 256 -7.93 -17.69 6.35
CA LEU A 256 -7.35 -18.91 6.97
C LEU A 256 -7.43 -20.11 6.02
N ARG A 257 -8.60 -20.37 5.42
CA ARG A 257 -8.79 -21.43 4.43
C ARG A 257 -7.86 -21.27 3.21
N LEU A 258 -7.80 -20.05 2.67
CA LEU A 258 -6.91 -19.79 1.54
C LEU A 258 -5.45 -20.02 1.94
N GLY A 259 -5.03 -19.54 3.12
CA GLY A 259 -3.67 -19.71 3.62
C GLY A 259 -3.24 -21.18 3.67
N GLU A 260 -4.12 -22.08 4.11
CA GLU A 260 -3.90 -23.54 4.10
C GLU A 260 -3.75 -24.08 2.67
N LEU A 261 -4.60 -23.62 1.74
CA LEU A 261 -4.59 -24.08 0.34
C LEU A 261 -3.34 -23.64 -0.44
N ILE A 262 -2.82 -22.46 -0.15
CA ILE A 262 -1.65 -21.90 -0.85
C ILE A 262 -0.32 -22.10 -0.09
N GLY A 263 -0.38 -22.68 1.12
CA GLY A 263 0.80 -22.89 1.96
C GLY A 263 1.39 -21.60 2.54
N VAL A 264 0.57 -20.57 2.78
CA VAL A 264 0.96 -19.29 3.37
C VAL A 264 0.11 -19.04 4.62
N SER A 265 0.72 -19.14 5.80
CA SER A 265 -0.03 -18.98 7.04
C SER A 265 -0.66 -17.58 7.15
N ALA A 266 -1.97 -17.56 7.36
CA ALA A 266 -2.73 -16.37 7.77
C ALA A 266 -3.10 -16.42 9.27
N ARG A 267 -2.53 -17.36 10.04
CA ARG A 267 -2.78 -17.55 11.46
C ARG A 267 -1.71 -16.85 12.29
N ILE A 268 -2.13 -16.15 13.33
CA ILE A 268 -1.25 -15.53 14.32
C ILE A 268 -1.64 -16.08 15.68
N GLU A 269 -1.07 -17.24 16.02
CA GLU A 269 -1.43 -18.06 17.20
C GLU A 269 -1.29 -17.33 18.51
N ALA A 270 -0.27 -16.47 18.66
CA ALA A 270 -0.03 -15.70 19.87
C ALA A 270 -1.24 -14.83 20.29
N HIS A 271 -2.15 -14.54 19.37
CA HIS A 271 -3.33 -13.71 19.60
C HIS A 271 -4.67 -14.46 19.43
N ASP A 272 -4.65 -15.76 19.27
CA ASP A 272 -5.88 -16.59 19.22
C ASP A 272 -6.65 -16.55 20.56
N SER A 273 -5.99 -16.19 21.67
CA SER A 273 -6.61 -15.93 22.99
C SER A 273 -7.33 -14.59 23.07
N LEU A 274 -7.04 -13.63 22.17
CA LEU A 274 -7.83 -12.41 22.04
C LEU A 274 -9.25 -12.74 21.60
N VAL A 275 -10.19 -11.83 21.88
CA VAL A 275 -11.63 -12.07 21.63
C VAL A 275 -11.85 -12.65 20.23
N PRO A 276 -12.40 -13.86 20.12
CA PRO A 276 -12.55 -14.55 18.83
C PRO A 276 -13.34 -13.72 17.81
N GLY A 277 -12.85 -13.71 16.56
CA GLY A 277 -13.51 -13.04 15.45
C GLY A 277 -13.29 -11.54 15.33
N LEU A 278 -12.54 -10.94 16.24
CA LEU A 278 -12.22 -9.50 16.20
C LEU A 278 -10.82 -9.19 15.68
N HIS A 279 -10.03 -10.20 15.37
CA HIS A 279 -8.69 -10.04 14.80
C HIS A 279 -8.50 -10.90 13.55
N LYS A 280 -7.66 -10.48 12.64
CA LYS A 280 -7.22 -11.23 11.46
C LYS A 280 -5.82 -10.78 11.02
N ALA A 281 -5.13 -11.65 10.29
CA ALA A 281 -3.92 -11.26 9.57
C ALA A 281 -4.23 -10.26 8.45
N LEU A 282 -3.27 -9.42 8.10
CA LEU A 282 -3.35 -8.44 7.03
C LEU A 282 -2.41 -8.78 5.88
N GLY A 283 -2.83 -8.42 4.67
CA GLY A 283 -2.00 -8.55 3.48
C GLY A 283 -1.74 -10.01 3.07
N ALA A 284 -0.50 -10.31 2.70
CA ALA A 284 -0.14 -11.58 2.06
C ALA A 284 0.16 -12.73 3.03
N GLY A 285 -0.04 -12.55 4.34
CA GLY A 285 0.26 -13.59 5.33
C GLY A 285 0.15 -13.08 6.77
N ASN A 286 0.94 -13.67 7.68
CA ASN A 286 0.85 -13.42 9.11
C ASN A 286 1.94 -12.50 9.68
N GLU A 287 2.46 -11.56 8.88
CA GLU A 287 3.46 -10.56 9.35
C GLU A 287 2.82 -9.53 10.29
N LEU A 288 1.63 -9.06 9.94
CA LEU A 288 0.82 -8.15 10.75
C LEU A 288 -0.59 -8.70 10.92
N GLY A 289 -1.17 -8.44 12.07
CA GLY A 289 -2.58 -8.61 12.32
C GLY A 289 -3.25 -7.30 12.70
N ILE A 290 -4.56 -7.25 12.51
CA ILE A 290 -5.41 -6.16 12.95
C ILE A 290 -6.43 -6.68 13.96
N TYR A 291 -6.66 -5.89 14.99
CA TYR A 291 -7.67 -6.12 16.01
C TYR A 291 -8.63 -4.92 16.04
N LEU A 292 -9.92 -5.19 16.11
CA LEU A 292 -10.98 -4.19 16.13
C LEU A 292 -11.78 -4.33 17.43
N ALA A 293 -11.74 -3.29 18.28
CA ALA A 293 -12.47 -3.28 19.53
C ALA A 293 -12.77 -1.85 20.01
N GLU A 294 -13.93 -1.64 20.62
CA GLU A 294 -14.26 -0.40 21.34
C GLU A 294 -13.40 -0.30 22.60
N ASP A 295 -13.31 -1.39 23.36
CA ASP A 295 -12.46 -1.53 24.53
C ASP A 295 -11.41 -2.62 24.27
N PRO A 296 -10.19 -2.26 23.86
CA PRO A 296 -9.14 -3.24 23.66
C PRO A 296 -8.73 -3.87 24.98
N PRO A 297 -8.33 -5.15 25.00
CA PRO A 297 -7.72 -5.73 26.17
C PRO A 297 -6.43 -4.97 26.51
N ASP A 298 -6.08 -4.95 27.79
CA ASP A 298 -4.78 -4.41 28.27
C ASP A 298 -3.65 -5.37 27.84
N GLU A 299 -3.32 -5.31 26.57
CA GLU A 299 -2.34 -6.15 25.91
C GLU A 299 -1.23 -5.25 25.33
N PRO A 300 -0.02 -5.24 25.92
CA PRO A 300 1.07 -4.36 25.50
C PRO A 300 1.51 -4.53 24.05
N ALA A 301 1.18 -5.67 23.43
CA ALA A 301 1.52 -5.94 22.04
C ALA A 301 0.57 -5.26 21.03
N LEU A 302 -0.53 -4.63 21.48
CA LEU A 302 -1.48 -3.92 20.63
C LEU A 302 -1.06 -2.47 20.46
N GLU A 303 -0.77 -2.06 19.22
CA GLU A 303 -0.45 -0.67 18.86
C GLU A 303 -1.70 -0.02 18.22
N PRO A 304 -2.15 1.17 18.68
CA PRO A 304 -3.27 1.86 18.05
C PRO A 304 -2.93 2.31 16.63
N VAL A 305 -3.88 2.15 15.70
CA VAL A 305 -3.76 2.62 14.33
C VAL A 305 -4.45 3.98 14.19
N VAL A 306 -3.70 5.01 13.89
CA VAL A 306 -4.24 6.32 13.55
C VAL A 306 -4.45 6.39 12.04
N VAL A 307 -5.71 6.51 11.62
CA VAL A 307 -6.06 6.68 10.21
C VAL A 307 -5.67 8.08 9.75
N ALA A 308 -4.92 8.17 8.65
CA ALA A 308 -4.58 9.43 8.03
C ALA A 308 -5.74 9.89 7.15
N PRO A 309 -6.49 10.95 7.51
CA PRO A 309 -7.66 11.38 6.73
C PRO A 309 -7.29 11.91 5.34
N GLU A 310 -6.05 12.37 5.19
CA GLU A 310 -5.51 12.91 3.93
C GLU A 310 -4.28 12.11 3.48
N GLY A 311 -4.17 11.89 2.18
CA GLY A 311 -3.01 11.26 1.56
C GLY A 311 -1.80 12.19 1.50
N VAL A 312 -1.45 12.62 0.30
CA VAL A 312 -0.33 13.54 0.07
C VAL A 312 -0.62 14.92 0.67
N ARG A 313 0.27 15.39 1.53
CA ARG A 313 0.23 16.75 2.13
C ARG A 313 1.45 17.51 1.70
N TRP A 314 1.25 18.72 1.15
CA TRP A 314 2.30 19.68 0.85
C TRP A 314 2.46 20.67 2.00
N GLN A 315 3.71 20.98 2.33
CA GLN A 315 4.10 21.97 3.35
C GLN A 315 4.98 23.02 2.67
N SER A 316 4.62 24.27 2.86
CA SER A 316 5.38 25.45 2.38
C SER A 316 6.72 25.60 3.08
#